data_1b676c223923b33cc46148a947cc4942
#
_entry.id   1b676c223923b33cc46148a947cc4942
#
_cell.length_a   1.000
_cell.length_b   1.000
_cell.length_c   1.000
_cell.angle_alpha   90.00
_cell.angle_beta   90.00
_cell.angle_gamma   90.00
#
_symmetry.space_group_name_H-M   'P 1'
#
loop_
_entity.id
_entity.type
_entity.pdbx_description
1 polymer ?
#
loop_
_entity_poly.entity_id
_entity_poly.type
_entity_poly.pdbx_seq_one_letter_code
_entity_poly.pdbx_strand_id
1 'polypeptide(L)' 'MSGKYDEYHRNADDCLQMALTASSDIYRVSWLKLAQAWLQMIPADHLKIAKQTYESIVRLKATHGKDSKSSH' A
#
# COMPACT_ATOMS: atom_id res chain seq x y z
N MET A 1 16.74 17.65 5.49
CA MET A 1 16.21 18.13 4.26
C MET A 1 15.41 17.10 3.48
N SER A 2 14.23 17.43 3.10
CA SER A 2 13.39 16.48 2.39
C SER A 2 13.83 16.30 0.97
N GLY A 3 13.81 15.07 0.52
CA GLY A 3 14.04 14.80 -0.87
C GLY A 3 12.78 15.03 -1.67
N LYS A 4 12.97 15.11 -2.98
CA LYS A 4 11.85 15.31 -3.88
C LYS A 4 10.81 14.19 -3.71
N TYR A 5 11.27 13.00 -3.40
CA TYR A 5 10.37 11.86 -3.33
C TYR A 5 9.79 11.62 -1.95
N ASP A 6 10.21 12.41 -0.96
CA ASP A 6 9.65 12.27 0.38
C ASP A 6 8.16 12.55 0.40
N GLU A 7 7.75 13.53 -0.39
CA GLU A 7 6.34 13.87 -0.47
C GLU A 7 5.54 12.74 -1.11
N TYR A 8 6.12 12.12 -2.13
CA TYR A 8 5.45 10.99 -2.78
C TYR A 8 5.31 9.82 -1.81
N HIS A 9 6.37 9.55 -1.05
CA HIS A 9 6.32 8.49 -0.05
C HIS A 9 5.23 8.76 0.98
N ARG A 10 5.17 10.00 1.44
CA ARG A 10 4.19 10.37 2.44
C ARG A 10 2.77 10.23 1.88
N ASN A 11 2.57 10.66 0.65
CA ASN A 11 1.25 10.55 0.03
C ASN A 11 0.86 9.09 -0.15
N ALA A 12 1.81 8.26 -0.58
CA ALA A 12 1.53 6.84 -0.72
C ALA A 12 1.20 6.22 0.63
N ASP A 13 1.95 6.59 1.65
CA ASP A 13 1.73 6.05 2.98
C ASP A 13 0.36 6.45 3.51
N ASP A 14 -0.02 7.70 3.28
CA ASP A 14 -1.35 8.16 3.68
C ASP A 14 -2.43 7.35 2.99
N CYS A 15 -2.25 7.08 1.70
CA CYS A 15 -3.22 6.27 0.97
C CYS A 15 -3.30 4.87 1.52
N LEU A 16 -2.16 4.28 1.88
CA LEU A 16 -2.15 2.95 2.46
C LEU A 16 -2.86 2.94 3.81
N GLN A 17 -2.67 3.98 4.60
CA GLN A 17 -3.36 4.08 5.87
C GLN A 17 -4.87 4.17 5.67
N MET A 18 -5.29 4.94 4.68
CA MET A 18 -6.70 5.03 4.37
C MET A 18 -7.25 3.69 3.91
N ALA A 19 -6.45 2.95 3.16
CA ALA A 19 -6.88 1.63 2.70
C ALA A 19 -7.10 0.70 3.89
N LEU A 20 -6.22 0.77 4.87
CA LEU A 20 -6.33 -0.08 6.05
C LEU A 20 -7.59 0.20 6.85
N THR A 21 -8.02 1.46 6.86
CA THR A 21 -9.18 1.84 7.64
C THR A 21 -10.46 1.94 6.82
N ALA A 22 -10.37 1.65 5.53
CA ALA A 22 -11.55 1.73 4.67
C ALA A 22 -12.59 0.71 5.09
N SER A 23 -13.83 1.11 5.09
CA SER A 23 -14.91 0.24 5.54
C SER A 23 -15.46 -0.62 4.42
N SER A 24 -15.15 -0.32 3.18
CA SER A 24 -15.64 -1.12 2.08
C SER A 24 -14.49 -1.51 1.16
N ASP A 25 -14.68 -2.60 0.44
CA ASP A 25 -13.66 -3.08 -0.48
C ASP A 25 -13.45 -2.09 -1.62
N ILE A 26 -14.51 -1.44 -2.05
CA ILE A 26 -14.39 -0.48 -3.14
C ILE A 26 -13.46 0.66 -2.75
N TYR A 27 -13.66 1.21 -1.56
CA TYR A 27 -12.80 2.29 -1.09
C TYR A 27 -11.38 1.79 -0.87
N ARG A 28 -11.26 0.58 -0.32
CA ARG A 28 -9.93 0.02 -0.07
C ARG A 28 -9.15 -0.12 -1.36
N VAL A 29 -9.78 -0.66 -2.39
CA VAL A 29 -9.12 -0.82 -3.68
C VAL A 29 -8.75 0.53 -4.27
N SER A 30 -9.64 1.50 -4.15
CA SER A 30 -9.38 2.83 -4.68
C SER A 30 -8.15 3.45 -4.02
N TRP A 31 -8.06 3.32 -2.70
CA TRP A 31 -6.91 3.86 -1.99
C TRP A 31 -5.63 3.14 -2.35
N LEU A 32 -5.71 1.82 -2.53
CA LEU A 32 -4.52 1.06 -2.91
C LEU A 32 -4.04 1.44 -4.30
N LYS A 33 -4.96 1.68 -5.21
CA LYS A 33 -4.59 2.11 -6.55
C LYS A 33 -3.91 3.48 -6.52
N LEU A 34 -4.43 4.37 -5.70
CA LEU A 34 -3.84 5.69 -5.57
C LEU A 34 -2.45 5.60 -4.97
N ALA A 35 -2.29 4.77 -3.95
CA ALA A 35 -0.98 4.57 -3.35
C ALA A 35 -0.01 4.03 -4.38
N GLN A 36 -0.44 3.11 -5.19
CA GLN A 36 0.40 2.54 -6.22
C GLN A 36 0.82 3.61 -7.23
N ALA A 37 -0.10 4.52 -7.55
CA ALA A 37 0.23 5.59 -8.49
C ALA A 37 1.35 6.47 -7.93
N TRP A 38 1.28 6.79 -6.64
CA TRP A 38 2.32 7.59 -6.02
C TRP A 38 3.65 6.85 -6.04
N LEU A 39 3.62 5.55 -5.73
CA LEU A 39 4.84 4.77 -5.69
C LEU A 39 5.47 4.65 -7.07
N GLN A 40 4.66 4.60 -8.11
CA GLN A 40 5.19 4.49 -9.46
C GLN A 40 5.93 5.74 -9.91
N MET A 41 5.72 6.85 -9.25
CA MET A 41 6.43 8.07 -9.56
C MET A 41 7.79 8.14 -8.88
N ILE A 42 8.12 7.15 -8.08
CA ILE A 42 9.37 7.12 -7.34
C ILE A 42 10.31 6.13 -8.02
N PRO A 43 11.57 6.52 -8.28
CA PRO A 43 12.54 5.58 -8.86
C PRO A 43 12.72 4.36 -7.99
N ALA A 44 13.03 3.24 -8.62
CA ALA A 44 13.17 1.97 -7.91
C ALA A 44 14.12 2.04 -6.73
N ASP A 45 15.16 2.84 -6.84
CA ASP A 45 16.13 2.99 -5.77
C ASP A 45 15.52 3.51 -4.50
N HIS A 46 14.49 4.31 -4.64
CA HIS A 46 13.86 4.97 -3.51
C HIS A 46 12.58 4.28 -3.06
N LEU A 47 12.24 3.17 -3.69
CA LEU A 47 10.99 2.49 -3.39
C LEU A 47 11.08 1.42 -2.32
N LYS A 48 12.28 1.09 -1.90
CA LYS A 48 12.46 -0.07 -1.04
C LYS A 48 11.49 -0.13 0.13
N ILE A 49 11.49 0.89 0.95
CA ILE A 49 10.66 0.88 2.15
C ILE A 49 9.20 0.97 1.79
N ALA A 50 8.86 1.88 0.89
CA ALA A 50 7.47 2.07 0.51
C ALA A 50 6.91 0.81 -0.14
N LYS A 51 7.73 0.18 -0.97
CA LYS A 51 7.28 -1.04 -1.63
C LYS A 51 7.04 -2.14 -0.63
N GLN A 52 7.90 -2.26 0.35
CA GLN A 52 7.73 -3.27 1.39
C GLN A 52 6.44 -3.06 2.16
N THR A 53 6.14 -1.80 2.47
CA THR A 53 4.92 -1.48 3.18
C THR A 53 3.70 -1.87 2.37
N TYR A 54 3.72 -1.49 1.10
CA TYR A 54 2.60 -1.81 0.22
C TYR A 54 2.42 -3.32 0.10
N GLU A 55 3.51 -4.03 -0.09
CA GLU A 55 3.45 -5.48 -0.23
C GLU A 55 2.98 -6.15 1.05
N SER A 56 3.37 -5.58 2.18
CA SER A 56 2.93 -6.14 3.45
C SER A 56 1.41 -6.04 3.59
N ILE A 57 0.85 -4.92 3.21
CA ILE A 57 -0.59 -4.75 3.32
C ILE A 57 -1.32 -5.69 2.38
N VAL A 58 -0.83 -5.79 1.15
CA VAL A 58 -1.45 -6.69 0.17
C VAL A 58 -1.33 -8.13 0.63
N ARG A 59 -0.17 -8.49 1.16
CA ARG A 59 0.04 -9.85 1.62
C ARG A 59 -0.84 -10.20 2.81
N LEU A 60 -1.03 -9.24 3.71
CA LEU A 60 -1.89 -9.48 4.86
C LEU A 60 -3.31 -9.78 4.42
N LYS A 61 -3.80 -9.05 3.46
CA LYS A 61 -5.15 -9.30 2.97
C LYS A 61 -5.24 -10.64 2.29
N ALA A 62 -4.26 -10.97 1.48
CA ALA A 62 -4.26 -12.24 0.77
C ALA A 62 -4.14 -13.39 1.76
N THR A 63 -3.26 -13.24 2.74
CA THR A 63 -3.07 -14.28 3.74
C THR A 63 -4.35 -14.49 4.53
N HIS A 64 -5.01 -13.41 4.83
CA HIS A 64 -6.24 -13.50 5.58
C HIS A 64 -7.27 -14.36 4.86
N GLY A 65 -7.42 -14.13 3.58
CA GLY A 65 -8.34 -14.91 2.79
C GLY A 65 -7.88 -16.34 2.65
N LYS A 66 -6.60 -16.52 2.48
CA LYS A 66 -6.06 -17.87 2.33
C LYS A 66 -6.18 -18.65 3.60
N ASP A 67 -5.96 -18.01 4.72
CA ASP A 67 -6.09 -18.70 5.98
C ASP A 67 -7.45 -19.30 6.13
N SER A 68 -8.45 -18.57 5.71
CA SER A 68 -9.80 -19.11 5.78
C SER A 68 -9.91 -20.40 5.03
N LYS A 69 -9.28 -20.43 3.89
CA LYS A 69 -9.37 -21.61 3.07
C LYS A 69 -8.51 -22.73 3.57
N SER A 70 -7.30 -22.40 3.91
CA SER A 70 -6.39 -23.47 4.23
C SER A 70 -6.64 -24.04 5.58
N SER A 71 -7.46 -23.40 6.35
CA SER A 71 -7.67 -23.95 7.66
C SER A 71 -8.50 -25.20 7.63
N HIS A 72 -8.85 -25.65 6.47
CA HIS A 72 -9.55 -26.90 6.47
C HIS A 72 -8.80 -28.02 5.92
#